data_7eb2be3c0900d4b21230d66d499548a1
#
_entry.id   7eb2be3c0900d4b21230d66d499548a1
#
_cell.length_a   1.000
_cell.length_b   1.000
_cell.length_c   1.000
_cell.angle_alpha   90.00
_cell.angle_beta   90.00
_cell.angle_gamma   90.00
#
_symmetry.space_group_name_H-M   'P 1'
#
loop_
_entity.id
_entity.type
_entity.pdbx_description
1 polymer ?
#
loop_
_entity_poly.entity_id
_entity_poly.type
_entity_poly.pdbx_seq_one_letter_code
_entity_poly.pdbx_strand_id
1 'polypeptide(L)'
;MATGKVLRRAVKAAAAGMIHYSGMRRAMAAYRRSQSGGRRILIVSYHRVVSDFTGELQRSIPGLLISQETFRRHLEEAHAAGFELASIGDAVDVMNGRRVAKKDLCVVTFDDGYRDVYRYAYPVLKEMGVPAITYLPTAFISTDKRFNHDRLFHLLRRVQERRFRPLYDSLPAPALQLLGPILSGQKTVSASLDDFIGEHPTRVLTEIIDALEQQLGGGADLVPEQGDIMNWDEVRRMARDGFEFGAHTLGHTVLTLEPQEVVEREILESKRAIEREVGITVRDFAYCNGWYSDEVIRVLSANGFRSGVTTEDLPNRIGGDPFTLKRKVLWENFSLGMLGDYSSALTGCQLDDCFGVLGMSSPVPGKRPHFISAPTVGNQLSSAPVRVSPKPATSNEIVLGPETATTIQEAP
;
A
#
# COMPACT_ATOMS: atom_id res chain seq x y z
N MET A 1 8.82 -19.14 13.27
CA MET A 1 8.20 -17.83 12.92
C MET A 1 6.67 -17.86 12.80
N ALA A 2 6.03 -18.96 12.38
CA ALA A 2 4.56 -19.06 12.27
C ALA A 2 3.81 -18.90 13.60
N THR A 3 4.27 -19.52 14.67
CA THR A 3 3.63 -19.51 15.99
C THR A 3 3.48 -18.10 16.61
N GLY A 4 4.47 -17.22 16.44
CA GLY A 4 4.40 -15.85 16.97
C GLY A 4 3.39 -14.96 16.26
N LYS A 5 3.18 -15.15 14.94
CA LYS A 5 2.16 -14.41 14.17
C LYS A 5 0.75 -14.84 14.56
N VAL A 6 0.52 -16.14 14.74
CA VAL A 6 -0.77 -16.69 15.18
C VAL A 6 -1.12 -16.19 16.58
N LEU A 7 -0.16 -16.23 17.52
CA LEU A 7 -0.37 -15.74 18.88
C LEU A 7 -0.71 -14.24 18.91
N ARG A 8 0.02 -13.41 18.17
CA ARG A 8 -0.27 -11.95 18.08
C ARG A 8 -1.67 -11.70 17.52
N ARG A 9 -2.10 -12.46 16.50
CA ARG A 9 -3.42 -12.37 15.92
C ARG A 9 -4.51 -12.76 16.93
N ALA A 10 -4.31 -13.86 17.66
CA ALA A 10 -5.23 -14.31 18.71
C ALA A 10 -5.40 -13.28 19.82
N VAL A 11 -4.28 -12.73 20.32
CA VAL A 11 -4.29 -11.67 21.35
C VAL A 11 -5.02 -10.43 20.86
N LYS A 12 -4.75 -9.99 19.63
CA LYS A 12 -5.41 -8.82 19.04
C LYS A 12 -6.91 -9.05 18.87
N ALA A 13 -7.33 -10.24 18.42
CA ALA A 13 -8.74 -10.60 18.27
C ALA A 13 -9.47 -10.69 19.61
N ALA A 14 -8.85 -11.28 20.63
CA ALA A 14 -9.41 -11.34 21.98
C ALA A 14 -9.57 -9.94 22.59
N ALA A 15 -8.54 -9.08 22.47
CA ALA A 15 -8.62 -7.69 22.93
C ALA A 15 -9.74 -6.92 22.22
N ALA A 16 -9.85 -7.06 20.90
CA ALA A 16 -10.91 -6.44 20.13
C ALA A 16 -12.31 -6.92 20.58
N GLY A 17 -12.48 -8.21 20.83
CA GLY A 17 -13.72 -8.78 21.37
C GLY A 17 -14.09 -8.14 22.72
N MET A 18 -13.14 -8.11 23.66
CA MET A 18 -13.38 -7.48 24.97
C MET A 18 -13.79 -6.00 24.85
N ILE A 19 -13.07 -5.21 24.05
CA ILE A 19 -13.36 -3.79 23.83
C ILE A 19 -14.73 -3.62 23.17
N HIS A 20 -15.06 -4.44 22.19
CA HIS A 20 -16.30 -4.34 21.43
C HIS A 20 -17.53 -4.65 22.31
N TYR A 21 -17.50 -5.77 23.04
CA TYR A 21 -18.66 -6.25 23.82
C TYR A 21 -18.80 -5.57 25.19
N SER A 22 -17.73 -4.99 25.74
CA SER A 22 -17.83 -4.20 27.00
C SER A 22 -18.37 -2.78 26.79
N GLY A 23 -18.56 -2.33 25.56
CA GLY A 23 -18.94 -0.93 25.27
C GLY A 23 -17.77 0.07 25.34
N MET A 24 -16.57 -0.37 25.70
CA MET A 24 -15.36 0.47 25.78
C MET A 24 -15.01 1.14 24.44
N ARG A 25 -15.36 0.49 23.31
CA ARG A 25 -15.23 1.05 21.96
C ARG A 25 -15.86 2.44 21.85
N ARG A 26 -17.08 2.64 22.42
CA ARG A 26 -17.77 3.94 22.40
C ARG A 26 -17.02 5.03 23.18
N ALA A 27 -16.46 4.68 24.32
CA ALA A 27 -15.65 5.59 25.12
C ALA A 27 -14.35 6.00 24.39
N MET A 28 -13.69 5.05 23.75
CA MET A 28 -12.49 5.31 22.93
C MET A 28 -12.83 6.20 21.72
N ALA A 29 -13.93 5.94 21.03
CA ALA A 29 -14.41 6.80 19.96
C ALA A 29 -14.72 8.23 20.43
N ALA A 30 -15.33 8.39 21.62
CA ALA A 30 -15.57 9.71 22.23
C ALA A 30 -14.25 10.42 22.57
N TYR A 31 -13.29 9.70 23.12
CA TYR A 31 -11.94 10.22 23.37
C TYR A 31 -11.28 10.70 22.07
N ARG A 32 -11.33 9.91 20.99
CA ARG A 32 -10.79 10.34 19.68
C ARG A 32 -11.50 11.58 19.14
N ARG A 33 -12.81 11.73 19.31
CA ARG A 33 -13.52 12.96 18.92
C ARG A 33 -12.98 14.18 19.66
N SER A 34 -12.70 14.07 20.95
CA SER A 34 -12.13 15.19 21.73
C SER A 34 -10.74 15.58 21.24
N GLN A 35 -9.92 14.60 20.82
CA GLN A 35 -8.59 14.83 20.28
C GLN A 35 -8.61 15.40 18.85
N SER A 36 -9.69 15.21 18.10
CA SER A 36 -9.83 15.61 16.69
C SER A 36 -10.53 16.96 16.50
N GLY A 37 -10.89 17.66 17.57
CA GLY A 37 -11.62 18.93 17.50
C GLY A 37 -13.15 18.77 17.39
N GLY A 38 -13.70 17.68 17.92
CA GLY A 38 -15.15 17.44 18.07
C GLY A 38 -15.76 16.45 17.09
N ARG A 39 -15.13 16.21 15.95
CA ARG A 39 -15.52 15.18 14.98
C ARG A 39 -14.30 14.43 14.46
N ARG A 40 -14.45 13.13 14.20
CA ARG A 40 -13.41 12.33 13.58
C ARG A 40 -13.54 12.41 12.07
N ILE A 41 -12.40 12.48 11.40
CA ILE A 41 -12.30 12.35 9.95
C ILE A 41 -11.39 11.12 9.71
N LEU A 42 -12.02 9.98 9.48
CA LEU A 42 -11.35 8.73 9.10
C LEU A 42 -11.27 8.69 7.59
N ILE A 43 -10.06 8.53 7.06
CA ILE A 43 -9.86 8.28 5.64
C ILE A 43 -9.27 6.88 5.52
N VAL A 44 -10.00 5.97 4.87
CA VAL A 44 -9.54 4.60 4.63
C VAL A 44 -8.99 4.47 3.22
N SER A 45 -7.91 3.72 3.08
CA SER A 45 -7.26 3.46 1.79
C SER A 45 -7.24 1.98 1.48
N TYR A 46 -7.57 1.66 0.24
CA TYR A 46 -7.49 0.35 -0.38
C TYR A 46 -6.67 0.44 -1.68
N HIS A 47 -6.22 -0.70 -2.20
CA HIS A 47 -5.58 -0.77 -3.51
C HIS A 47 -6.34 -1.71 -4.44
N ARG A 48 -6.50 -2.98 -4.07
CA ARG A 48 -7.11 -4.02 -4.88
C ARG A 48 -8.30 -4.67 -4.16
N VAL A 49 -9.48 -4.66 -4.78
CA VAL A 49 -10.68 -5.38 -4.30
C VAL A 49 -10.94 -6.54 -5.23
N VAL A 50 -10.85 -7.77 -4.74
CA VAL A 50 -10.85 -8.98 -5.58
C VAL A 50 -12.00 -9.92 -5.26
N SER A 51 -12.48 -10.68 -6.27
CA SER A 51 -13.52 -11.69 -6.08
C SER A 51 -12.95 -13.03 -5.61
N ASP A 52 -11.74 -13.39 -6.08
CA ASP A 52 -11.01 -14.59 -5.64
C ASP A 52 -9.76 -14.20 -4.85
N PHE A 53 -9.95 -13.98 -3.55
CA PHE A 53 -8.85 -13.59 -2.67
C PHE A 53 -7.74 -14.65 -2.59
N THR A 54 -8.11 -15.93 -2.54
CA THR A 54 -7.14 -17.02 -2.41
C THR A 54 -6.28 -17.19 -3.66
N GLY A 55 -6.88 -17.09 -4.84
CA GLY A 55 -6.15 -17.13 -6.10
C GLY A 55 -5.23 -15.94 -6.28
N GLU A 56 -5.70 -14.73 -5.91
CA GLU A 56 -4.90 -13.50 -6.01
C GLU A 56 -3.72 -13.43 -5.03
N LEU A 57 -3.79 -14.07 -3.86
CA LEU A 57 -2.65 -14.18 -2.94
C LEU A 57 -1.43 -14.85 -3.58
N GLN A 58 -1.65 -15.68 -4.59
CA GLN A 58 -0.56 -16.36 -5.32
C GLN A 58 0.12 -15.43 -6.33
N ARG A 59 -0.53 -14.34 -6.74
CA ARG A 59 -0.09 -13.47 -7.84
C ARG A 59 0.19 -12.03 -7.44
N SER A 60 -0.20 -11.61 -6.23
CA SER A 60 -0.16 -10.21 -5.84
C SER A 60 0.44 -10.01 -4.45
N ILE A 61 0.86 -8.79 -4.18
CA ILE A 61 1.33 -8.36 -2.86
C ILE A 61 0.19 -8.48 -1.85
N PRO A 62 0.29 -9.33 -0.82
CA PRO A 62 -0.83 -9.60 0.10
C PRO A 62 -1.38 -8.35 0.80
N GLY A 63 -0.52 -7.35 1.07
CA GLY A 63 -0.88 -6.10 1.73
C GLY A 63 -1.72 -5.14 0.89
N LEU A 64 -1.88 -5.42 -0.41
CA LEU A 64 -2.73 -4.63 -1.30
C LEU A 64 -4.14 -5.22 -1.45
N LEU A 65 -4.35 -6.47 -1.02
CA LEU A 65 -5.55 -7.24 -1.34
C LEU A 65 -6.62 -7.20 -0.26
N ILE A 66 -7.87 -7.03 -0.69
CA ILE A 66 -9.06 -7.25 0.11
C ILE A 66 -10.14 -7.95 -0.73
N SER A 67 -10.85 -8.91 -0.14
CA SER A 67 -11.99 -9.53 -0.81
C SER A 67 -13.16 -8.54 -0.95
N GLN A 68 -13.96 -8.68 -2.02
CA GLN A 68 -15.15 -7.87 -2.22
C GLN A 68 -16.12 -7.97 -1.04
N GLU A 69 -16.23 -9.15 -0.42
CA GLU A 69 -17.09 -9.36 0.75
C GLU A 69 -16.58 -8.57 1.96
N THR A 70 -15.29 -8.68 2.29
CA THR A 70 -14.69 -7.92 3.41
C THR A 70 -14.76 -6.42 3.16
N PHE A 71 -14.54 -5.97 1.93
CA PHE A 71 -14.69 -4.57 1.56
C PHE A 71 -16.12 -4.06 1.83
N ARG A 72 -17.15 -4.78 1.37
CA ARG A 72 -18.57 -4.46 1.67
C ARG A 72 -18.81 -4.36 3.17
N ARG A 73 -18.36 -5.34 3.93
CA ARG A 73 -18.51 -5.36 5.40
C ARG A 73 -17.81 -4.18 6.08
N HIS A 74 -16.67 -3.69 5.55
CA HIS A 74 -16.04 -2.49 6.08
C HIS A 74 -16.94 -1.25 5.95
N LEU A 75 -17.63 -1.09 4.81
CA LEU A 75 -18.56 0.02 4.59
C LEU A 75 -19.79 -0.09 5.51
N GLU A 76 -20.35 -1.29 5.65
CA GLU A 76 -21.47 -1.57 6.55
C GLU A 76 -21.10 -1.28 8.02
N GLU A 77 -19.92 -1.72 8.47
CA GLU A 77 -19.41 -1.44 9.84
C GLU A 77 -19.13 0.04 10.06
N ALA A 78 -18.62 0.77 9.09
CA ALA A 78 -18.44 2.22 9.19
C ALA A 78 -19.80 2.92 9.36
N HIS A 79 -20.79 2.52 8.55
CA HIS A 79 -22.14 3.05 8.66
C HIS A 79 -22.78 2.71 10.04
N ALA A 80 -22.67 1.45 10.49
CA ALA A 80 -23.17 0.98 11.79
C ALA A 80 -22.46 1.67 12.97
N ALA A 81 -21.19 2.05 12.81
CA ALA A 81 -20.44 2.84 13.78
C ALA A 81 -20.88 4.33 13.84
N GLY A 82 -21.80 4.74 12.96
CA GLY A 82 -22.36 6.09 12.92
C GLY A 82 -21.55 7.09 12.10
N PHE A 83 -20.60 6.63 11.26
CA PHE A 83 -19.94 7.50 10.31
C PHE A 83 -20.90 7.90 9.18
N GLU A 84 -20.75 9.13 8.70
CA GLU A 84 -21.22 9.59 7.39
C GLU A 84 -20.15 9.20 6.36
N LEU A 85 -20.52 8.40 5.37
CA LEU A 85 -19.65 8.08 4.24
C LEU A 85 -19.64 9.31 3.31
N ALA A 86 -18.51 10.00 3.24
CA ALA A 86 -18.37 11.33 2.68
C ALA A 86 -17.29 11.38 1.58
N SER A 87 -17.36 12.42 0.72
CA SER A 87 -16.32 12.68 -0.26
C SER A 87 -15.04 13.23 0.40
N ILE A 88 -13.92 13.16 -0.32
CA ILE A 88 -12.68 13.80 0.15
C ILE A 88 -12.85 15.32 0.24
N GLY A 89 -13.66 15.91 -0.66
CA GLY A 89 -13.99 17.33 -0.62
C GLY A 89 -14.70 17.72 0.66
N ASP A 90 -15.70 16.94 1.09
CA ASP A 90 -16.39 17.16 2.34
C ASP A 90 -15.46 17.12 3.55
N ALA A 91 -14.55 16.16 3.59
CA ALA A 91 -13.56 16.04 4.66
C ALA A 91 -12.63 17.26 4.72
N VAL A 92 -12.13 17.72 3.56
CA VAL A 92 -11.29 18.91 3.45
C VAL A 92 -12.07 20.16 3.88
N ASP A 93 -13.34 20.29 3.52
CA ASP A 93 -14.17 21.43 3.92
C ASP A 93 -14.44 21.44 5.43
N VAL A 94 -14.65 20.28 6.05
CA VAL A 94 -14.77 20.17 7.50
C VAL A 94 -13.43 20.52 8.19
N MET A 95 -12.30 20.02 7.68
CA MET A 95 -10.99 20.36 8.24
C MET A 95 -10.69 21.85 8.20
N ASN A 96 -11.06 22.52 7.10
CA ASN A 96 -10.85 23.96 6.91
C ASN A 96 -11.93 24.84 7.56
N GLY A 97 -12.89 24.23 8.29
CA GLY A 97 -13.99 24.97 8.94
C GLY A 97 -15.03 25.56 7.97
N ARG A 98 -15.02 25.18 6.68
CA ARG A 98 -15.99 25.62 5.68
C ARG A 98 -17.32 24.85 5.77
N ARG A 99 -17.29 23.66 6.36
CA ARG A 99 -18.45 22.80 6.61
C ARG A 99 -18.45 22.34 8.07
N VAL A 100 -19.62 22.32 8.72
CA VAL A 100 -19.81 21.71 10.04
C VAL A 100 -20.32 20.29 9.86
N ALA A 101 -19.55 19.30 10.25
CA ALA A 101 -19.99 17.90 10.21
C ALA A 101 -20.97 17.59 11.35
N LYS A 102 -22.11 16.98 11.01
CA LYS A 102 -23.09 16.50 12.01
C LYS A 102 -22.71 15.16 12.62
N LYS A 103 -22.00 14.33 11.85
CA LYS A 103 -21.48 13.01 12.23
C LYS A 103 -19.96 12.96 12.04
N ASP A 104 -19.32 11.92 12.56
CA ASP A 104 -17.96 11.56 12.17
C ASP A 104 -17.95 11.19 10.67
N LEU A 105 -16.92 11.56 9.95
CA LEU A 105 -16.80 11.29 8.52
C LEU A 105 -15.89 10.08 8.26
N CYS A 106 -16.29 9.23 7.31
CA CYS A 106 -15.43 8.20 6.75
C CYS A 106 -15.33 8.40 5.23
N VAL A 107 -14.12 8.57 4.73
CA VAL A 107 -13.81 8.76 3.31
C VAL A 107 -13.16 7.50 2.78
N VAL A 108 -13.66 7.00 1.65
CA VAL A 108 -13.13 5.82 0.97
C VAL A 108 -12.20 6.25 -0.15
N THR A 109 -10.95 5.76 -0.12
CA THR A 109 -9.95 6.08 -1.14
C THR A 109 -9.33 4.81 -1.72
N PHE A 110 -8.93 4.87 -2.99
CA PHE A 110 -8.18 3.82 -3.67
C PHE A 110 -6.94 4.43 -4.29
N ASP A 111 -5.84 3.68 -4.30
CA ASP A 111 -4.61 4.05 -5.00
C ASP A 111 -4.39 3.15 -6.22
N ASP A 112 -3.47 3.53 -7.11
CA ASP A 112 -2.92 2.77 -8.23
C ASP A 112 -3.85 2.56 -9.43
N GLY A 113 -5.15 2.69 -9.27
CA GLY A 113 -6.09 2.54 -10.38
C GLY A 113 -6.18 1.11 -10.95
N TYR A 114 -5.97 0.09 -10.13
CA TYR A 114 -6.18 -1.30 -10.53
C TYR A 114 -7.60 -1.52 -11.06
N ARG A 115 -7.74 -2.32 -12.13
CA ARG A 115 -9.03 -2.59 -12.79
C ARG A 115 -10.03 -3.33 -11.91
N ASP A 116 -9.56 -4.08 -10.91
CA ASP A 116 -10.44 -4.74 -9.95
C ASP A 116 -11.23 -3.73 -9.09
N VAL A 117 -10.74 -2.51 -8.89
CA VAL A 117 -11.53 -1.42 -8.30
C VAL A 117 -12.77 -1.13 -9.16
N TYR A 118 -12.62 -1.02 -10.48
CA TYR A 118 -13.74 -0.86 -11.40
C TYR A 118 -14.67 -2.08 -11.41
N ARG A 119 -14.09 -3.29 -11.40
CA ARG A 119 -14.85 -4.55 -11.52
C ARG A 119 -15.61 -4.93 -10.26
N TYR A 120 -15.03 -4.71 -9.08
CA TYR A 120 -15.54 -5.28 -7.82
C TYR A 120 -15.85 -4.22 -6.75
N ALA A 121 -15.08 -3.15 -6.62
CA ALA A 121 -15.36 -2.10 -5.64
C ALA A 121 -16.46 -1.15 -6.12
N TYR A 122 -16.35 -0.65 -7.36
CA TYR A 122 -17.29 0.33 -7.92
C TYR A 122 -18.76 -0.14 -7.91
N PRO A 123 -19.13 -1.38 -8.28
CA PRO A 123 -20.52 -1.85 -8.16
C PRO A 123 -21.04 -1.81 -6.71
N VAL A 124 -20.23 -2.19 -5.73
CA VAL A 124 -20.59 -2.14 -4.30
C VAL A 124 -20.82 -0.71 -3.84
N LEU A 125 -19.89 0.21 -4.17
CA LEU A 125 -19.99 1.62 -3.82
C LEU A 125 -21.23 2.28 -4.44
N LYS A 126 -21.51 1.97 -5.71
CA LYS A 126 -22.69 2.47 -6.42
C LYS A 126 -24.00 1.97 -5.81
N GLU A 127 -24.08 0.68 -5.50
CA GLU A 127 -25.23 0.05 -4.82
C GLU A 127 -25.52 0.69 -3.47
N MET A 128 -24.46 0.97 -2.69
CA MET A 128 -24.57 1.53 -1.34
C MET A 128 -24.65 3.07 -1.33
N GLY A 129 -24.50 3.74 -2.49
CA GLY A 129 -24.47 5.20 -2.59
C GLY A 129 -23.28 5.85 -1.87
N VAL A 130 -22.13 5.17 -1.84
CA VAL A 130 -20.93 5.61 -1.13
C VAL A 130 -20.03 6.39 -2.08
N PRO A 131 -19.70 7.67 -1.80
CA PRO A 131 -18.71 8.41 -2.55
C PRO A 131 -17.30 7.87 -2.30
N ALA A 132 -16.47 7.87 -3.33
CA ALA A 132 -15.09 7.43 -3.22
C ALA A 132 -14.20 8.18 -4.22
N ILE A 133 -12.90 8.23 -3.94
CA ILE A 133 -11.88 8.77 -4.82
C ILE A 133 -10.84 7.72 -5.16
N THR A 134 -10.43 7.65 -6.43
CA THR A 134 -9.30 6.83 -6.88
C THR A 134 -8.17 7.72 -7.37
N TYR A 135 -6.97 7.51 -6.82
CA TYR A 135 -5.77 8.23 -7.23
C TYR A 135 -5.02 7.44 -8.32
N LEU A 136 -4.79 8.10 -9.46
CA LEU A 136 -4.32 7.47 -10.69
C LEU A 136 -2.87 7.80 -11.01
N PRO A 137 -1.98 6.80 -11.15
CA PRO A 137 -0.66 6.95 -11.77
C PRO A 137 -0.82 6.85 -13.30
N THR A 138 -0.85 8.00 -13.96
CA THR A 138 -1.43 8.15 -15.30
C THR A 138 -0.66 7.52 -16.44
N ALA A 139 0.64 7.22 -16.27
CA ALA A 139 1.44 6.52 -17.29
C ALA A 139 1.07 5.03 -17.44
N PHE A 140 0.22 4.51 -16.56
CA PHE A 140 -0.22 3.11 -16.58
C PHE A 140 -1.63 2.93 -17.12
N ILE A 141 -2.47 3.97 -17.05
CA ILE A 141 -3.87 3.91 -17.49
C ILE A 141 -3.94 3.70 -19.02
N SER A 142 -4.74 2.72 -19.45
CA SER A 142 -4.84 2.29 -20.86
C SER A 142 -3.53 1.77 -21.46
N THR A 143 -2.65 1.19 -20.64
CA THR A 143 -1.40 0.57 -21.10
C THR A 143 -1.25 -0.85 -20.55
N ASP A 144 -0.31 -1.61 -21.11
CA ASP A 144 0.08 -2.93 -20.60
C ASP A 144 1.28 -2.84 -19.63
N LYS A 145 1.64 -1.63 -19.20
CA LYS A 145 2.72 -1.42 -18.23
C LYS A 145 2.33 -1.93 -16.86
N ARG A 146 3.35 -2.36 -16.10
CA ARG A 146 3.21 -2.82 -14.73
C ARG A 146 3.99 -1.94 -13.79
N PHE A 147 3.50 -1.82 -12.59
CA PHE A 147 4.23 -1.14 -11.52
C PHE A 147 5.55 -1.84 -11.19
N ASN A 148 6.54 -1.07 -10.84
CA ASN A 148 7.82 -1.59 -10.40
C ASN A 148 7.70 -2.48 -9.16
N HIS A 149 6.80 -2.18 -8.24
CA HIS A 149 6.55 -3.01 -7.07
C HIS A 149 5.97 -4.38 -7.43
N ASP A 150 5.05 -4.46 -8.39
CA ASP A 150 4.50 -5.74 -8.86
C ASP A 150 5.55 -6.56 -9.62
N ARG A 151 6.29 -5.93 -10.54
CA ARG A 151 7.39 -6.59 -11.28
C ARG A 151 8.41 -7.18 -10.30
N LEU A 152 8.86 -6.36 -9.34
CA LEU A 152 9.86 -6.78 -8.36
C LEU A 152 9.33 -7.88 -7.44
N PHE A 153 8.08 -7.80 -6.98
CA PHE A 153 7.45 -8.83 -6.17
C PHE A 153 7.47 -10.20 -6.86
N HIS A 154 7.07 -10.25 -8.13
CA HIS A 154 7.08 -11.48 -8.92
C HIS A 154 8.50 -12.04 -9.12
N LEU A 155 9.47 -11.18 -9.43
CA LEU A 155 10.88 -11.60 -9.58
C LEU A 155 11.43 -12.19 -8.29
N LEU A 156 11.21 -11.52 -7.15
CA LEU A 156 11.67 -11.96 -5.84
C LEU A 156 11.01 -13.28 -5.41
N ARG A 157 9.72 -13.47 -5.71
CA ARG A 157 9.05 -14.75 -5.48
C ARG A 157 9.65 -15.87 -6.31
N ARG A 158 9.92 -15.66 -7.59
CA ARG A 158 10.59 -16.66 -8.45
C ARG A 158 11.96 -17.04 -7.90
N VAL A 159 12.73 -16.05 -7.44
CA VAL A 159 14.03 -16.31 -6.79
C VAL A 159 13.85 -17.18 -5.55
N GLN A 160 12.87 -16.90 -4.72
CA GLN A 160 12.59 -17.65 -3.48
C GLN A 160 12.11 -19.09 -3.79
N GLU A 161 11.15 -19.26 -4.69
CA GLU A 161 10.52 -20.56 -5.00
C GLU A 161 11.45 -21.52 -5.75
N ARG A 162 12.21 -21.02 -6.71
CA ARG A 162 13.13 -21.82 -7.53
C ARG A 162 14.49 -22.02 -6.86
N ARG A 163 14.73 -21.45 -5.68
CA ARG A 163 16.05 -21.35 -5.07
C ARG A 163 17.13 -20.90 -6.07
N PHE A 164 16.69 -20.04 -7.00
CA PHE A 164 17.52 -19.58 -8.10
C PHE A 164 18.67 -18.76 -7.52
N ARG A 165 19.88 -19.19 -7.78
CA ARG A 165 21.06 -18.37 -7.52
C ARG A 165 21.36 -17.60 -8.79
N PRO A 166 20.97 -16.32 -8.89
CA PRO A 166 21.36 -15.50 -10.01
C PRO A 166 22.90 -15.49 -10.12
N LEU A 167 23.41 -15.29 -11.33
CA LEU A 167 24.82 -15.08 -11.53
C LEU A 167 25.24 -13.78 -10.84
N TYR A 168 25.66 -13.88 -9.59
CA TYR A 168 25.95 -12.75 -8.71
C TYR A 168 26.90 -11.74 -9.34
N ASP A 169 27.85 -12.20 -10.17
CA ASP A 169 28.86 -11.35 -10.79
C ASP A 169 28.31 -10.39 -11.85
N SER A 170 27.07 -10.57 -12.28
CA SER A 170 26.43 -9.74 -13.31
C SER A 170 25.30 -8.85 -12.78
N LEU A 171 24.98 -8.94 -11.48
CA LEU A 171 23.96 -8.10 -10.86
C LEU A 171 24.54 -6.82 -10.26
N PRO A 172 23.83 -5.68 -10.38
CA PRO A 172 24.22 -4.46 -9.67
C PRO A 172 24.24 -4.68 -8.16
N ALA A 173 25.14 -4.00 -7.45
CA ALA A 173 25.30 -4.14 -6.01
C ALA A 173 23.98 -3.95 -5.20
N PRO A 174 23.08 -3.02 -5.53
CA PRO A 174 21.78 -2.91 -4.84
C PRO A 174 20.90 -4.14 -5.01
N ALA A 175 20.93 -4.81 -6.19
CA ALA A 175 20.18 -6.06 -6.39
C ALA A 175 20.70 -7.18 -5.49
N LEU A 176 22.02 -7.27 -5.28
CA LEU A 176 22.62 -8.24 -4.37
C LEU A 176 22.22 -7.97 -2.91
N GLN A 177 22.17 -6.72 -2.49
CA GLN A 177 21.72 -6.32 -1.15
C GLN A 177 20.25 -6.69 -0.92
N LEU A 178 19.41 -6.57 -1.94
CA LEU A 178 18.00 -6.98 -1.90
C LEU A 178 17.84 -8.50 -1.77
N LEU A 179 18.58 -9.26 -2.59
CA LEU A 179 18.45 -10.73 -2.68
C LEU A 179 19.03 -11.47 -1.47
N GLY A 180 20.12 -10.98 -0.89
CA GLY A 180 20.83 -11.65 0.21
C GLY A 180 19.93 -12.02 1.38
N PRO A 181 19.18 -11.09 1.98
CA PRO A 181 18.27 -11.37 3.10
C PRO A 181 17.13 -12.32 2.74
N ILE A 182 16.65 -12.32 1.49
CA ILE A 182 15.59 -13.22 1.01
C ILE A 182 16.12 -14.64 0.88
N LEU A 183 17.26 -14.81 0.24
CA LEU A 183 17.88 -16.11 0.00
C LEU A 183 18.36 -16.79 1.30
N SER A 184 18.77 -15.98 2.27
CA SER A 184 19.13 -16.47 3.61
C SER A 184 17.93 -16.74 4.54
N GLY A 185 16.70 -16.38 4.11
CA GLY A 185 15.51 -16.51 4.93
C GLY A 185 15.40 -15.50 6.09
N GLN A 186 16.24 -14.47 6.11
CA GLN A 186 16.23 -13.43 7.15
C GLN A 186 15.04 -12.48 6.98
N LYS A 187 14.65 -12.16 5.73
CA LYS A 187 13.50 -11.32 5.41
C LYS A 187 12.53 -12.05 4.48
N THR A 188 11.26 -11.67 4.58
CA THR A 188 10.25 -12.07 3.59
C THR A 188 10.36 -11.19 2.33
N VAL A 189 9.83 -11.67 1.21
CA VAL A 189 9.77 -10.88 -0.04
C VAL A 189 9.09 -9.53 0.20
N SER A 190 7.92 -9.50 0.86
CA SER A 190 7.20 -8.24 1.12
C SER A 190 8.03 -7.26 1.96
N ALA A 191 8.66 -7.71 3.05
CA ALA A 191 9.46 -6.83 3.89
C ALA A 191 10.70 -6.27 3.16
N SER A 192 11.31 -7.07 2.28
CA SER A 192 12.45 -6.61 1.47
C SER A 192 12.02 -5.63 0.39
N LEU A 193 10.82 -5.82 -0.17
CA LEU A 193 10.26 -4.94 -1.19
C LEU A 193 10.00 -3.54 -0.64
N ASP A 194 9.34 -3.44 0.52
CA ASP A 194 8.99 -2.17 1.15
C ASP A 194 10.24 -1.33 1.47
N ASP A 195 11.25 -1.97 2.07
CA ASP A 195 12.52 -1.31 2.38
C ASP A 195 13.21 -0.83 1.10
N PHE A 196 13.27 -1.68 0.07
CA PHE A 196 14.03 -1.41 -1.15
C PHE A 196 13.42 -0.30 -2.02
N ILE A 197 12.09 -0.27 -2.18
CA ILE A 197 11.37 0.79 -2.90
C ILE A 197 11.58 2.14 -2.19
N GLY A 198 11.64 2.11 -0.86
CA GLY A 198 11.84 3.30 -0.05
C GLY A 198 13.25 3.87 -0.05
N GLU A 199 14.23 3.15 -0.56
CA GLU A 199 15.64 3.57 -0.53
C GLU A 199 16.18 4.06 -1.89
N HIS A 200 15.44 3.82 -3.00
CA HIS A 200 15.97 4.05 -4.34
C HIS A 200 15.06 4.92 -5.22
N PRO A 201 15.61 5.89 -5.97
CA PRO A 201 14.87 6.61 -7.00
C PRO A 201 14.30 5.66 -8.06
N THR A 202 13.20 6.06 -8.70
CA THR A 202 12.47 5.23 -9.69
C THR A 202 13.37 4.73 -10.83
N ARG A 203 14.32 5.57 -11.30
CA ARG A 203 15.27 5.18 -12.32
C ARG A 203 16.14 3.98 -11.89
N VAL A 204 16.68 4.03 -10.67
CA VAL A 204 17.53 2.95 -10.14
C VAL A 204 16.71 1.68 -9.93
N LEU A 205 15.48 1.77 -9.43
CA LEU A 205 14.57 0.64 -9.32
C LEU A 205 14.33 -0.04 -10.67
N THR A 206 14.08 0.75 -11.71
CA THR A 206 13.83 0.22 -13.06
C THR A 206 15.08 -0.51 -13.60
N GLU A 207 16.27 0.08 -13.49
CA GLU A 207 17.52 -0.52 -13.91
C GLU A 207 17.78 -1.89 -13.23
N ILE A 208 17.48 -1.99 -11.93
CA ILE A 208 17.65 -3.23 -11.16
C ILE A 208 16.62 -4.28 -11.58
N ILE A 209 15.36 -3.87 -11.76
CA ILE A 209 14.29 -4.77 -12.20
C ILE A 209 14.61 -5.33 -13.58
N ASP A 210 15.03 -4.48 -14.52
CA ASP A 210 15.39 -4.88 -15.88
C ASP A 210 16.58 -5.86 -15.89
N ALA A 211 17.59 -5.63 -15.05
CA ALA A 211 18.71 -6.55 -14.88
C ALA A 211 18.28 -7.91 -14.31
N LEU A 212 17.37 -7.92 -13.34
CA LEU A 212 16.82 -9.16 -12.78
C LEU A 212 15.96 -9.91 -13.81
N GLU A 213 15.11 -9.22 -14.57
CA GLU A 213 14.29 -9.82 -15.63
C GLU A 213 15.16 -10.48 -16.72
N GLN A 214 16.21 -9.79 -17.13
CA GLN A 214 17.14 -10.33 -18.11
C GLN A 214 17.81 -11.64 -17.66
N GLN A 215 18.22 -11.72 -16.38
CA GLN A 215 18.84 -12.92 -15.84
C GLN A 215 17.87 -14.07 -15.55
N LEU A 216 16.65 -13.75 -15.15
CA LEU A 216 15.63 -14.75 -14.82
C LEU A 216 14.89 -15.29 -16.06
N GLY A 217 15.29 -14.86 -17.27
CA GLY A 217 14.74 -15.40 -18.53
C GLY A 217 13.46 -14.72 -18.96
N GLY A 218 13.41 -13.38 -18.88
CA GLY A 218 12.36 -12.55 -19.49
C GLY A 218 10.95 -12.70 -18.88
N GLY A 219 10.22 -11.59 -18.85
CA GLY A 219 8.90 -11.50 -18.25
C GLY A 219 7.76 -12.20 -19.00
N ALA A 220 8.01 -13.06 -20.01
CA ALA A 220 6.94 -13.68 -20.78
C ALA A 220 6.03 -14.61 -19.94
N ASP A 221 6.58 -15.29 -18.92
CA ASP A 221 5.79 -16.09 -17.96
C ASP A 221 5.23 -15.26 -16.80
N LEU A 222 5.63 -13.98 -16.72
CA LEU A 222 5.16 -13.03 -15.70
C LEU A 222 3.94 -12.24 -16.20
N VAL A 223 3.37 -12.62 -17.35
CA VAL A 223 2.20 -11.93 -17.91
C VAL A 223 1.01 -12.20 -16.98
N PRO A 224 0.58 -11.22 -16.15
CA PRO A 224 -0.80 -11.23 -15.69
C PRO A 224 -1.69 -11.15 -16.92
N GLU A 225 -2.93 -11.57 -16.79
CA GLU A 225 -3.93 -11.35 -17.84
C GLU A 225 -3.94 -9.88 -18.23
N GLN A 226 -3.98 -9.61 -19.53
CA GLN A 226 -4.05 -8.25 -20.09
C GLN A 226 -5.07 -7.42 -19.32
N GLY A 227 -4.64 -6.29 -18.77
CA GLY A 227 -5.55 -5.30 -18.22
C GLY A 227 -5.71 -5.31 -16.69
N ASP A 228 -4.63 -5.39 -15.93
CA ASP A 228 -4.68 -5.23 -14.47
C ASP A 228 -4.99 -3.78 -14.04
N ILE A 229 -4.74 -2.79 -14.90
CA ILE A 229 -5.01 -1.38 -14.65
C ILE A 229 -6.23 -0.92 -15.46
N MET A 230 -7.01 0.01 -14.92
CA MET A 230 -8.15 0.60 -15.61
C MET A 230 -7.72 1.26 -16.93
N ASN A 231 -8.64 1.28 -17.89
CA ASN A 231 -8.51 2.14 -19.06
C ASN A 231 -9.30 3.45 -18.86
N TRP A 232 -9.04 4.44 -19.74
CA TRP A 232 -9.71 5.75 -19.64
C TRP A 232 -11.23 5.69 -19.84
N ASP A 233 -11.76 4.69 -20.57
CA ASP A 233 -13.21 4.52 -20.70
C ASP A 233 -13.87 4.09 -19.38
N GLU A 234 -13.21 3.20 -18.64
CA GLU A 234 -13.65 2.78 -17.31
C GLU A 234 -13.61 3.95 -16.32
N VAL A 235 -12.52 4.75 -16.34
CA VAL A 235 -12.37 5.96 -15.53
C VAL A 235 -13.47 6.98 -15.86
N ARG A 236 -13.70 7.27 -17.17
CA ARG A 236 -14.78 8.18 -17.61
C ARG A 236 -16.16 7.70 -17.20
N ARG A 237 -16.40 6.39 -17.21
CA ARG A 237 -17.68 5.82 -16.78
C ARG A 237 -17.90 6.04 -15.28
N MET A 238 -16.92 5.74 -14.46
CA MET A 238 -16.99 5.99 -13.00
C MET A 238 -17.19 7.48 -12.70
N ALA A 239 -16.48 8.37 -13.39
CA ALA A 239 -16.59 9.82 -13.21
C ALA A 239 -18.02 10.34 -13.54
N ARG A 240 -18.64 9.81 -14.60
CA ARG A 240 -20.05 10.15 -14.93
C ARG A 240 -21.04 9.72 -13.86
N ASP A 241 -20.73 8.69 -13.09
CA ASP A 241 -21.54 8.20 -11.97
C ASP A 241 -21.18 8.92 -10.65
N GLY A 242 -20.34 9.95 -10.70
CA GLY A 242 -20.02 10.80 -9.54
C GLY A 242 -18.83 10.35 -8.72
N PHE A 243 -18.03 9.37 -9.18
CA PHE A 243 -16.78 8.99 -8.53
C PHE A 243 -15.70 10.03 -8.79
N GLU A 244 -14.92 10.33 -7.76
CA GLU A 244 -13.85 11.31 -7.84
C GLU A 244 -12.53 10.63 -8.27
N PHE A 245 -11.68 11.42 -8.96
CA PHE A 245 -10.34 11.00 -9.33
C PHE A 245 -9.33 12.05 -8.93
N GLY A 246 -8.21 11.58 -8.36
CA GLY A 246 -7.07 12.38 -7.96
C GLY A 246 -5.79 11.91 -8.65
N ALA A 247 -4.72 12.68 -8.50
CA ALA A 247 -3.41 12.36 -9.07
C ALA A 247 -2.57 11.51 -8.10
N HIS A 248 -1.82 10.56 -8.68
CA HIS A 248 -0.87 9.68 -7.95
C HIS A 248 0.47 9.62 -8.69
N THR A 249 0.98 10.77 -9.12
CA THR A 249 2.12 10.95 -10.00
C THR A 249 1.88 10.45 -11.44
N LEU A 250 2.81 10.68 -12.32
CA LEU A 250 2.78 10.11 -13.68
C LEU A 250 3.17 8.63 -13.65
N GLY A 251 4.34 8.33 -13.05
CA GLY A 251 5.01 7.03 -13.09
C GLY A 251 4.96 6.23 -11.78
N HIS A 252 4.06 6.53 -10.84
CA HIS A 252 4.04 5.95 -9.49
C HIS A 252 5.39 6.18 -8.76
N THR A 253 5.86 7.40 -8.81
CA THR A 253 7.19 7.81 -8.36
C THR A 253 7.18 8.29 -6.90
N VAL A 254 8.12 7.81 -6.09
CA VAL A 254 8.34 8.29 -4.72
C VAL A 254 9.05 9.64 -4.78
N LEU A 255 8.28 10.72 -4.77
CA LEU A 255 8.74 12.08 -5.07
C LEU A 255 9.85 12.59 -4.15
N THR A 256 9.90 12.14 -2.90
CA THR A 256 10.93 12.55 -1.93
C THR A 256 12.33 12.05 -2.28
N LEU A 257 12.44 11.10 -3.21
CA LEU A 257 13.69 10.52 -3.69
C LEU A 257 14.14 11.08 -5.05
N GLU A 258 13.40 12.07 -5.59
CA GLU A 258 13.62 12.57 -6.95
C GLU A 258 14.06 14.04 -6.97
N PRO A 259 14.79 14.46 -8.00
CA PRO A 259 15.11 15.87 -8.22
C PRO A 259 13.86 16.71 -8.48
N GLN A 260 13.94 18.01 -8.21
CA GLN A 260 12.82 18.96 -8.30
C GLN A 260 12.13 18.95 -9.66
N GLU A 261 12.88 18.89 -10.76
CA GLU A 261 12.32 18.87 -12.12
C GLU A 261 11.48 17.60 -12.38
N VAL A 262 11.89 16.48 -11.78
CA VAL A 262 11.12 15.22 -11.85
C VAL A 262 9.85 15.35 -11.03
N VAL A 263 9.94 15.91 -9.82
CA VAL A 263 8.77 16.15 -8.95
C VAL A 263 7.71 16.99 -9.67
N GLU A 264 8.12 18.12 -10.25
CA GLU A 264 7.18 18.99 -10.97
C GLU A 264 6.54 18.29 -12.17
N ARG A 265 7.33 17.59 -12.98
CA ARG A 265 6.82 16.82 -14.12
C ARG A 265 5.84 15.75 -13.69
N GLU A 266 6.18 14.92 -12.71
CA GLU A 266 5.36 13.82 -12.20
C GLU A 266 3.99 14.30 -11.70
N ILE A 267 3.96 15.42 -11.00
CA ILE A 267 2.74 16.02 -10.47
C ILE A 267 1.90 16.65 -11.59
N LEU A 268 2.53 17.51 -12.41
CA LEU A 268 1.78 18.32 -13.38
C LEU A 268 1.28 17.52 -14.59
N GLU A 269 2.08 16.58 -15.09
CA GLU A 269 1.64 15.75 -16.22
C GLU A 269 0.56 14.77 -15.80
N SER A 270 0.64 14.20 -14.58
CA SER A 270 -0.42 13.39 -14.02
C SER A 270 -1.76 14.15 -13.94
N LYS A 271 -1.74 15.35 -13.35
CA LYS A 271 -2.92 16.23 -13.27
C LYS A 271 -3.51 16.50 -14.65
N ARG A 272 -2.68 16.99 -15.57
CA ARG A 272 -3.10 17.34 -16.95
C ARG A 272 -3.67 16.15 -17.70
N ALA A 273 -3.11 14.96 -17.51
CA ALA A 273 -3.61 13.75 -18.15
C ALA A 273 -5.03 13.42 -17.69
N ILE A 274 -5.30 13.42 -16.38
CA ILE A 274 -6.65 13.15 -15.86
C ILE A 274 -7.63 14.22 -16.32
N GLU A 275 -7.26 15.51 -16.20
CA GLU A 275 -8.11 16.63 -16.62
C GLU A 275 -8.47 16.56 -18.10
N ARG A 276 -7.52 16.24 -18.97
CA ARG A 276 -7.73 16.07 -20.42
C ARG A 276 -8.62 14.88 -20.75
N GLU A 277 -8.37 13.71 -20.12
CA GLU A 277 -9.05 12.46 -20.47
C GLU A 277 -10.46 12.37 -19.87
N VAL A 278 -10.68 12.97 -18.71
CA VAL A 278 -11.94 12.84 -17.97
C VAL A 278 -12.80 14.11 -18.01
N GLY A 279 -12.20 15.27 -18.27
CA GLY A 279 -12.90 16.55 -18.31
C GLY A 279 -13.28 17.11 -16.93
N ILE A 280 -12.57 16.70 -15.88
CA ILE A 280 -12.75 17.16 -14.49
C ILE A 280 -11.60 18.07 -14.07
N THR A 281 -11.77 18.79 -12.95
CA THR A 281 -10.66 19.49 -12.30
C THR A 281 -10.07 18.62 -11.20
N VAL A 282 -8.79 18.28 -11.32
CA VAL A 282 -8.06 17.48 -10.31
C VAL A 282 -7.56 18.41 -9.21
N ARG A 283 -7.97 18.12 -7.95
CA ARG A 283 -7.64 18.93 -6.78
C ARG A 283 -7.00 18.15 -5.64
N ASP A 284 -6.95 16.84 -5.73
CA ASP A 284 -6.54 15.95 -4.65
C ASP A 284 -5.39 15.06 -5.13
N PHE A 285 -4.43 14.80 -4.25
CA PHE A 285 -3.21 14.07 -4.55
C PHE A 285 -2.95 12.97 -3.52
N ALA A 286 -2.48 11.80 -3.94
CA ALA A 286 -1.93 10.79 -3.04
C ALA A 286 -0.41 10.68 -3.23
N TYR A 287 0.32 10.71 -2.13
CA TYR A 287 1.77 10.50 -2.15
C TYR A 287 2.09 9.01 -2.29
N CYS A 288 2.95 8.65 -3.25
CA CYS A 288 3.44 7.28 -3.37
C CYS A 288 4.17 6.88 -2.07
N ASN A 289 3.92 5.67 -1.55
CA ASN A 289 4.30 5.22 -0.21
C ASN A 289 3.80 6.11 0.94
N GLY A 290 2.95 7.09 0.68
CA GLY A 290 2.50 8.08 1.66
C GLY A 290 3.57 9.09 2.06
N TRP A 291 4.70 9.20 1.33
CA TRP A 291 5.84 10.02 1.69
C TRP A 291 5.82 11.39 1.01
N TYR A 292 6.04 12.42 1.81
CA TYR A 292 6.00 13.81 1.39
C TYR A 292 7.14 14.63 1.99
N SER A 293 7.43 15.77 1.37
CA SER A 293 8.32 16.81 1.88
C SER A 293 7.67 18.18 1.73
N ASP A 294 8.25 19.19 2.38
CA ASP A 294 7.76 20.56 2.25
C ASP A 294 7.89 21.07 0.81
N GLU A 295 8.88 20.59 0.06
CA GLU A 295 9.10 20.87 -1.36
C GLU A 295 7.94 20.35 -2.21
N VAL A 296 7.57 19.08 -2.01
CA VAL A 296 6.46 18.46 -2.74
C VAL A 296 5.14 19.18 -2.43
N ILE A 297 4.88 19.51 -1.16
CA ILE A 297 3.69 20.28 -0.76
C ILE A 297 3.66 21.65 -1.44
N ARG A 298 4.79 22.36 -1.54
CA ARG A 298 4.86 23.65 -2.25
C ARG A 298 4.46 23.51 -3.72
N VAL A 299 4.93 22.48 -4.42
CA VAL A 299 4.54 22.22 -5.81
C VAL A 299 3.05 21.96 -5.93
N LEU A 300 2.47 21.11 -5.06
CA LEU A 300 1.05 20.84 -5.06
C LEU A 300 0.20 22.09 -4.84
N SER A 301 0.53 22.84 -3.78
CA SER A 301 -0.18 24.08 -3.40
C SER A 301 -0.12 25.15 -4.50
N ALA A 302 1.05 25.34 -5.12
CA ALA A 302 1.22 26.31 -6.20
C ALA A 302 0.45 25.93 -7.50
N ASN A 303 0.06 24.66 -7.65
CA ASN A 303 -0.58 24.14 -8.88
C ASN A 303 -2.06 23.74 -8.69
N GLY A 304 -2.73 24.35 -7.70
CA GLY A 304 -4.18 24.29 -7.53
C GLY A 304 -4.70 22.97 -6.94
N PHE A 305 -3.84 22.17 -6.32
CA PHE A 305 -4.30 21.09 -5.46
C PHE A 305 -4.85 21.67 -4.13
N ARG A 306 -5.84 21.02 -3.56
CA ARG A 306 -6.45 21.39 -2.27
C ARG A 306 -6.08 20.46 -1.13
N SER A 307 -5.63 19.24 -1.46
CA SER A 307 -5.25 18.25 -0.46
C SER A 307 -4.20 17.26 -0.97
N GLY A 308 -3.48 16.66 0.01
CA GLY A 308 -2.58 15.54 -0.18
C GLY A 308 -2.80 14.48 0.90
N VAL A 309 -2.91 13.20 0.51
CA VAL A 309 -3.14 12.09 1.43
C VAL A 309 -1.89 11.24 1.62
N THR A 310 -1.62 10.87 2.87
CA THR A 310 -0.48 10.04 3.29
C THR A 310 -0.94 8.63 3.66
N THR A 311 -0.04 7.78 4.14
CA THR A 311 -0.34 6.45 4.72
C THR A 311 -0.07 6.40 6.23
N GLU A 312 0.06 7.55 6.88
CA GLU A 312 0.23 7.63 8.32
C GLU A 312 -1.07 7.22 9.04
N ASP A 313 -1.06 6.13 9.80
CA ASP A 313 -2.20 5.68 10.60
C ASP A 313 -2.33 6.52 11.88
N LEU A 314 -2.78 7.74 11.71
CA LEU A 314 -3.01 8.74 12.77
C LEU A 314 -4.37 9.42 12.57
N PRO A 315 -4.97 9.99 13.63
CA PRO A 315 -6.21 10.74 13.50
C PRO A 315 -6.00 12.08 12.77
N ASN A 316 -6.91 12.42 11.87
CA ASN A 316 -7.04 13.75 11.31
C ASN A 316 -7.66 14.71 12.33
N ARG A 317 -7.20 15.96 12.37
CA ARG A 317 -7.71 17.01 13.27
C ARG A 317 -8.32 18.13 12.47
N ILE A 318 -9.43 18.68 12.95
CA ILE A 318 -10.01 19.91 12.40
C ILE A 318 -9.00 21.04 12.60
N GLY A 319 -8.76 21.84 11.56
CA GLY A 319 -7.69 22.86 11.52
C GLY A 319 -6.29 22.31 11.19
N GLY A 320 -6.17 21.01 10.89
CA GLY A 320 -4.91 20.42 10.42
C GLY A 320 -4.59 20.81 8.97
N ASP A 321 -3.38 20.48 8.53
CA ASP A 321 -2.93 20.75 7.17
C ASP A 321 -3.60 19.77 6.17
N PRO A 322 -4.37 20.26 5.18
CA PRO A 322 -5.01 19.41 4.19
C PRO A 322 -4.03 18.71 3.25
N PHE A 323 -2.78 19.15 3.18
CA PHE A 323 -1.75 18.46 2.39
C PHE A 323 -1.08 17.29 3.12
N THR A 324 -1.49 17.00 4.36
CA THR A 324 -0.97 15.87 5.14
C THR A 324 -2.08 15.04 5.76
N LEU A 325 -3.14 14.81 4.99
CA LEU A 325 -4.27 13.99 5.42
C LEU A 325 -3.84 12.56 5.75
N LYS A 326 -4.16 12.11 6.94
CA LYS A 326 -3.77 10.80 7.46
C LYS A 326 -4.75 9.74 6.99
N ARG A 327 -4.25 8.59 6.54
CA ARG A 327 -5.07 7.48 6.09
C ARG A 327 -4.76 6.19 6.83
N LYS A 328 -5.78 5.41 7.05
CA LYS A 328 -5.67 4.03 7.50
C LYS A 328 -5.73 3.11 6.28
N VAL A 329 -4.61 2.48 5.94
CA VAL A 329 -4.56 1.47 4.87
C VAL A 329 -5.20 0.18 5.40
N LEU A 330 -6.21 -0.31 4.71
CA LEU A 330 -6.97 -1.52 5.07
C LEU A 330 -6.79 -2.61 4.02
N TRP A 331 -6.57 -3.82 4.49
CA TRP A 331 -6.42 -5.04 3.71
C TRP A 331 -7.02 -6.22 4.47
N GLU A 332 -7.20 -7.36 3.82
CA GLU A 332 -7.96 -8.50 4.36
C GLU A 332 -7.59 -8.85 5.81
N ASN A 333 -6.29 -8.97 6.11
CA ASN A 333 -5.82 -9.40 7.44
C ASN A 333 -6.15 -8.44 8.60
N PHE A 334 -6.56 -7.19 8.31
CA PHE A 334 -6.98 -6.27 9.36
C PHE A 334 -8.29 -6.69 10.04
N SER A 335 -9.11 -7.46 9.32
CA SER A 335 -10.46 -7.84 9.75
C SER A 335 -10.61 -9.31 10.07
N LEU A 336 -9.54 -10.11 9.93
CA LEU A 336 -9.61 -11.54 10.18
C LEU A 336 -9.40 -11.89 11.65
N GLY A 337 -10.36 -12.61 12.23
CA GLY A 337 -10.34 -13.17 13.58
C GLY A 337 -9.28 -14.27 13.78
N MET A 338 -9.33 -14.94 14.91
CA MET A 338 -8.35 -15.96 15.29
C MET A 338 -8.34 -17.14 14.32
N LEU A 339 -9.49 -17.56 13.85
CA LEU A 339 -9.67 -18.70 12.93
C LEU A 339 -9.53 -18.33 11.45
N GLY A 340 -9.31 -17.06 11.14
CA GLY A 340 -9.22 -16.61 9.76
C GLY A 340 -10.52 -16.13 9.13
N ASP A 341 -11.59 -16.13 9.90
CA ASP A 341 -12.91 -15.60 9.59
C ASP A 341 -12.97 -14.08 9.80
N TYR A 342 -13.92 -13.42 9.17
CA TYR A 342 -14.19 -12.00 9.36
C TYR A 342 -14.63 -11.71 10.80
N SER A 343 -14.13 -10.62 11.38
CA SER A 343 -14.42 -10.19 12.75
C SER A 343 -14.91 -8.74 12.79
N SER A 344 -16.22 -8.53 13.00
CA SER A 344 -16.80 -7.19 13.21
C SER A 344 -16.15 -6.47 14.40
N ALA A 345 -15.78 -7.20 15.46
CA ALA A 345 -15.10 -6.61 16.61
C ALA A 345 -13.73 -6.02 16.24
N LEU A 346 -12.93 -6.76 15.43
CA LEU A 346 -11.65 -6.25 14.94
C LEU A 346 -11.85 -5.06 14.02
N THR A 347 -12.73 -5.19 13.01
CA THR A 347 -13.03 -4.12 12.07
C THR A 347 -13.51 -2.87 12.79
N GLY A 348 -14.47 -2.99 13.70
CA GLY A 348 -14.94 -1.87 14.48
C GLY A 348 -13.86 -1.20 15.33
N CYS A 349 -12.97 -1.99 15.97
CA CYS A 349 -11.84 -1.44 16.72
C CYS A 349 -10.82 -0.73 15.80
N GLN A 350 -10.65 -1.18 14.55
CA GLN A 350 -9.82 -0.50 13.56
C GLN A 350 -10.43 0.85 13.14
N LEU A 351 -11.73 0.87 12.82
CA LEU A 351 -12.43 2.08 12.40
C LEU A 351 -12.50 3.14 13.53
N ASP A 352 -12.64 2.70 14.77
CA ASP A 352 -12.66 3.59 15.94
C ASP A 352 -11.28 3.89 16.52
N ASP A 353 -10.23 3.37 15.87
CA ASP A 353 -8.83 3.54 16.26
C ASP A 353 -8.53 3.15 17.71
N CYS A 354 -9.19 2.08 18.19
CA CYS A 354 -9.03 1.59 19.56
C CYS A 354 -7.58 1.18 19.84
N PHE A 355 -6.90 0.57 18.85
CA PHE A 355 -5.50 0.15 19.00
C PHE A 355 -4.54 1.34 19.07
N GLY A 356 -4.82 2.44 18.38
CA GLY A 356 -4.06 3.68 18.51
C GLY A 356 -4.27 4.35 19.87
N VAL A 357 -5.51 4.32 20.44
CA VAL A 357 -5.79 4.80 21.80
C VAL A 357 -4.98 4.02 22.84
N LEU A 358 -4.80 2.72 22.64
CA LEU A 358 -4.03 1.84 23.53
C LEU A 358 -2.52 1.89 23.31
N GLY A 359 -2.03 2.72 22.36
CA GLY A 359 -0.61 2.76 22.02
C GLY A 359 -0.09 1.49 21.34
N MET A 360 -0.98 0.69 20.75
CA MET A 360 -0.64 -0.56 20.05
C MET A 360 -0.39 -0.34 18.55
N SER A 361 -0.57 0.86 18.05
CA SER A 361 -0.24 1.26 16.68
C SER A 361 1.12 1.94 16.66
N SER A 362 1.94 1.60 15.66
CA SER A 362 3.22 2.25 15.41
C SER A 362 3.13 2.93 14.04
N PRO A 363 2.64 4.16 13.95
CA PRO A 363 2.51 4.86 12.69
C PRO A 363 3.90 5.11 12.09
N VAL A 364 4.04 4.84 10.80
CA VAL A 364 5.26 5.19 10.06
C VAL A 364 5.13 6.64 9.62
N PRO A 365 6.05 7.54 10.00
CA PRO A 365 5.99 8.93 9.57
C PRO A 365 6.02 9.05 8.05
N GLY A 366 5.14 9.86 7.47
CA GLY A 366 5.11 10.14 6.03
C GLY A 366 6.09 11.25 5.61
N LYS A 367 6.40 12.17 6.54
CA LYS A 367 7.34 13.26 6.24
C LYS A 367 8.76 12.72 6.11
N ARG A 368 9.39 13.00 4.96
CA ARG A 368 10.77 12.62 4.66
C ARG A 368 11.59 13.87 4.30
N PRO A 369 12.92 13.87 4.52
CA PRO A 369 13.76 14.87 3.91
C PRO A 369 13.65 14.75 2.39
N HIS A 370 13.60 15.88 1.71
CA HIS A 370 13.68 15.87 0.25
C HIS A 370 15.11 15.56 -0.16
N PHE A 371 15.27 14.75 -1.20
CA PHE A 371 16.56 14.39 -1.74
C PHE A 371 17.28 15.64 -2.27
N ILE A 372 18.24 16.14 -1.50
CA ILE A 372 19.18 17.14 -1.98
C ILE A 372 20.25 16.37 -2.76
N SER A 373 20.27 16.51 -4.06
CA SER A 373 21.20 15.91 -5.03
C SER A 373 22.37 15.16 -4.41
N ALA A 374 22.39 13.83 -4.55
CA ALA A 374 23.64 13.09 -4.35
C ALA A 374 24.69 13.73 -5.27
N PRO A 375 25.93 13.93 -4.80
CA PRO A 375 27.01 14.36 -5.69
C PRO A 375 27.03 13.37 -6.86
N THR A 376 27.05 13.89 -8.07
CA THR A 376 27.21 13.15 -9.31
C THR A 376 28.28 12.09 -9.08
N VAL A 377 27.92 10.84 -8.96
CA VAL A 377 28.89 9.75 -8.98
C VAL A 377 29.40 9.74 -10.42
N GLY A 378 30.48 10.50 -10.60
CA GLY A 378 31.24 10.47 -11.83
C GLY A 378 31.61 9.01 -12.09
N ASN A 379 31.51 8.63 -13.35
CA ASN A 379 31.98 7.37 -13.91
C ASN A 379 33.32 6.95 -13.29
N GLN A 380 33.28 6.20 -12.20
CA GLN A 380 34.38 5.42 -11.72
C GLN A 380 33.82 4.05 -11.34
N LEU A 381 33.60 3.24 -12.39
CA LEU A 381 33.67 1.79 -12.28
C LEU A 381 35.15 1.45 -12.01
N SER A 382 35.59 1.71 -10.78
CA SER A 382 36.85 1.19 -10.28
C SER A 382 36.57 -0.23 -9.80
N SER A 383 37.04 -1.16 -10.60
CA SER A 383 37.19 -2.56 -10.25
C SER A 383 38.21 -2.73 -9.12
N ALA A 384 37.73 -2.68 -7.88
CA ALA A 384 38.53 -3.18 -6.75
C ALA A 384 37.82 -4.43 -6.20
N PRO A 385 38.48 -5.60 -6.20
CA PRO A 385 37.88 -6.80 -5.64
C PRO A 385 37.81 -6.69 -4.12
N VAL A 386 36.59 -6.76 -3.57
CA VAL A 386 36.39 -6.94 -2.14
C VAL A 386 36.89 -8.31 -1.76
N ARG A 387 38.05 -8.36 -1.10
CA ARG A 387 38.56 -9.58 -0.45
C ARG A 387 37.67 -9.92 0.75
N VAL A 388 36.80 -10.90 0.57
CA VAL A 388 36.13 -11.58 1.67
C VAL A 388 37.10 -12.58 2.28
N SER A 389 37.64 -12.28 3.45
CA SER A 389 38.43 -13.24 4.23
C SER A 389 37.53 -14.33 4.79
N PRO A 390 37.80 -15.61 4.58
CA PRO A 390 37.00 -16.67 5.18
C PRO A 390 37.33 -16.76 6.70
N LYS A 391 36.28 -16.70 7.54
CA LYS A 391 36.39 -17.11 8.95
C LYS A 391 36.58 -18.61 9.01
N PRO A 392 37.42 -19.11 9.94
CA PRO A 392 37.72 -20.54 10.05
C PRO A 392 36.48 -21.33 10.50
N ALA A 393 36.27 -22.46 9.83
CA ALA A 393 35.25 -23.43 10.18
C ALA A 393 35.56 -24.07 11.53
N THR A 394 34.66 -23.95 12.50
CA THR A 394 34.63 -24.85 13.65
C THR A 394 33.77 -26.05 13.26
N SER A 395 34.49 -27.18 13.16
CA SER A 395 33.92 -28.50 13.00
C SER A 395 33.06 -28.88 14.21
N ASN A 396 31.76 -29.15 13.97
CA ASN A 396 30.99 -30.03 14.84
C ASN A 396 30.24 -31.01 13.92
N GLU A 397 30.78 -32.22 13.89
CA GLU A 397 30.14 -33.41 13.34
C GLU A 397 28.84 -33.67 14.11
N ILE A 398 27.71 -33.70 13.40
CA ILE A 398 26.49 -34.33 13.89
C ILE A 398 26.26 -35.59 13.09
N VAL A 399 26.37 -36.71 13.78
CA VAL A 399 26.10 -38.07 13.33
C VAL A 399 24.64 -38.19 12.95
N LEU A 400 24.39 -38.61 11.72
CA LEU A 400 23.09 -39.02 11.21
C LEU A 400 22.82 -40.47 11.58
N GLY A 401 21.78 -40.75 12.36
CA GLY A 401 21.20 -42.08 12.53
C GLY A 401 20.12 -42.38 11.49
N PRO A 402 19.82 -43.65 11.20
CA PRO A 402 19.17 -44.04 9.93
C PRO A 402 17.65 -43.92 9.93
N GLU A 403 17.16 -43.75 8.69
CA GLU A 403 15.78 -43.70 8.24
C GLU A 403 14.89 -44.85 8.72
N THR A 404 13.64 -44.56 9.08
CA THR A 404 12.56 -45.54 8.98
C THR A 404 11.51 -45.02 7.97
N ALA A 405 11.48 -45.68 6.84
CA ALA A 405 10.43 -45.57 5.84
C ALA A 405 9.13 -46.13 6.41
N THR A 406 8.05 -45.36 6.38
CA THR A 406 6.69 -45.88 6.57
C THR A 406 5.89 -45.66 5.30
N THR A 407 5.67 -46.77 4.62
CA THR A 407 4.77 -46.94 3.47
C THR A 407 3.32 -46.73 3.96
N ILE A 408 2.59 -45.83 3.29
CA ILE A 408 1.11 -45.78 3.42
C ILE A 408 0.52 -46.44 2.18
N GLN A 409 -0.16 -47.56 2.43
CA GLN A 409 -0.98 -48.29 1.48
C GLN A 409 -2.31 -47.57 1.25
N GLU A 410 -2.70 -47.51 -0.03
CA GLU A 410 -4.07 -47.25 -0.47
C GLU A 410 -5.00 -48.42 -0.15
N ALA A 411 -6.25 -48.15 0.18
CA ALA A 411 -7.45 -48.80 -0.33
C ALA A 411 -8.61 -48.78 0.68
N PRO A 412 -9.86 -49.01 0.26
CA PRO A 412 -10.56 -48.78 -1.00
C PRO A 412 -11.65 -47.72 -0.91
#